data_174769000a50b7eca9816707127d5332
#
_entry.id   174769000a50b7eca9816707127d5332
#
_cell.length_a   1.000
_cell.length_b   1.000
_cell.length_c   1.000
_cell.angle_alpha   90.00
_cell.angle_beta   90.00
_cell.angle_gamma   90.00
#
_symmetry.space_group_name_H-M   'P 1'
#
loop_
_entity.id
_entity.type
_entity.pdbx_description
1 polymer ?
#
loop_
_entity_poly.entity_id
_entity_poly.type
_entity_poly.pdbx_seq_one_letter_code
_entity_poly.pdbx_strand_id
1 'polypeptide(L)'
;MSGSKFNSLINLKLTQESGQTSQSPWRHNSVGDMDEFNELIYLKVPSIINELNDETINLNELPILLKLSQHKSNFNEFSYLYEIPNKVGNHQFSNILEKNNLSKNELKTLEKEITKELTKIYNLDFNLEKFYEFLLDDEKLAPSVDFCNGLRLFIAKDPFECIISSICSANNSIARWTKSIDKIKRNWGEKVEFDSGLFYGFPSPNQFLDFYETPIGEADADGHSYEIDCYTHNLKSCGVGYRAPYMKKASQMILDEMELNDIFNMNYEEAFDLILKMPGVGPKVADCILLYGFGFEEAFPSDVWIKRIVSHLYFDGEEISADKTREFGIEHFGDYAGYAQLYLFHYARKSGLMETIKK
;
A
#
# COMPACT_ATOMS: atom_id res chain seq x y z
N MET A 1 -15.51 -22.21 5.87
CA MET A 1 -14.77 -20.98 6.22
C MET A 1 -14.27 -21.13 7.64
N SER A 2 -12.97 -21.31 7.84
CA SER A 2 -12.35 -21.19 9.16
C SER A 2 -12.01 -19.71 9.34
N GLY A 3 -12.43 -19.12 10.46
CA GLY A 3 -12.12 -17.75 10.77
C GLY A 3 -11.22 -17.69 12.00
N SER A 4 -10.20 -16.89 11.98
CA SER A 4 -9.34 -16.62 13.13
C SER A 4 -9.56 -15.19 13.61
N LYS A 5 -9.30 -14.94 14.90
CA LYS A 5 -9.37 -13.62 15.50
C LYS A 5 -7.97 -13.12 15.81
N PHE A 6 -7.77 -11.83 15.60
CA PHE A 6 -6.62 -11.09 16.09
C PHE A 6 -7.00 -10.24 17.30
N ASN A 7 -6.20 -10.33 18.35
CA ASN A 7 -6.30 -9.46 19.53
C ASN A 7 -5.18 -8.43 19.45
N SER A 8 -5.46 -7.29 18.85
CA SER A 8 -4.53 -6.18 18.72
C SER A 8 -5.29 -4.90 18.56
N LEU A 9 -4.84 -3.84 19.21
CA LEU A 9 -5.43 -2.51 19.04
C LEU A 9 -5.19 -2.03 17.60
N ILE A 10 -6.26 -1.97 16.81
CA ILE A 10 -6.28 -1.45 15.45
C ILE A 10 -7.69 -0.94 15.11
N ASN A 11 -7.77 0.15 14.41
CA ASN A 11 -8.98 0.61 13.74
C ASN A 11 -8.81 0.39 12.23
N LEU A 12 -9.34 -0.73 11.72
CA LEU A 12 -9.21 -1.14 10.32
C LEU A 12 -9.70 -0.06 9.37
N LYS A 13 -10.89 0.50 9.66
CA LYS A 13 -11.48 1.55 8.82
C LYS A 13 -10.61 2.78 8.76
N LEU A 14 -10.17 3.27 9.92
CA LEU A 14 -9.32 4.44 10.01
C LEU A 14 -7.98 4.23 9.27
N THR A 15 -7.36 3.06 9.46
CA THR A 15 -6.10 2.70 8.83
C THR A 15 -6.22 2.69 7.30
N GLN A 16 -7.29 2.14 6.77
CA GLN A 16 -7.51 2.07 5.32
C GLN A 16 -7.92 3.39 4.69
N GLU A 17 -8.74 4.18 5.37
CA GLU A 17 -9.20 5.50 4.90
C GLU A 17 -8.16 6.61 5.13
N SER A 18 -7.05 6.32 5.79
CA SER A 18 -6.00 7.32 6.09
C SER A 18 -5.30 7.88 4.86
N GLY A 19 -5.30 7.15 3.74
CA GLY A 19 -4.68 7.57 2.48
C GLY A 19 -3.20 7.25 2.38
N GLN A 20 -2.71 6.32 3.17
CA GLN A 20 -1.31 5.90 3.21
C GLN A 20 -0.87 5.20 1.93
N THR A 21 -1.70 4.31 1.40
CA THR A 21 -1.38 3.49 0.24
C THR A 21 -2.59 3.24 -0.61
N SER A 22 -2.38 2.95 -1.90
CA SER A 22 -3.43 2.64 -2.87
C SER A 22 -3.67 1.16 -3.01
N GLN A 23 -2.99 0.34 -2.25
CA GLN A 23 -3.03 -1.09 -2.44
C GLN A 23 -4.43 -1.65 -2.23
N SER A 24 -5.10 -1.88 -3.31
CA SER A 24 -6.45 -2.35 -3.50
C SER A 24 -7.53 -1.28 -3.49
N PRO A 25 -8.51 -1.37 -4.37
CA PRO A 25 -9.82 -0.87 -4.03
C PRO A 25 -10.35 -1.81 -2.96
N TRP A 26 -10.14 -1.47 -1.70
CA TRP A 26 -10.81 -2.11 -0.60
C TRP A 26 -12.30 -2.03 -0.86
N ARG A 27 -12.93 -3.15 -1.01
CA ARG A 27 -14.38 -3.18 -1.00
C ARG A 27 -14.81 -3.11 0.46
N HIS A 28 -14.98 -1.90 0.95
CA HIS A 28 -15.56 -1.66 2.26
C HIS A 28 -17.07 -1.81 2.18
N ASN A 29 -17.62 -2.59 3.08
CA ASN A 29 -19.04 -2.74 3.29
C ASN A 29 -19.36 -2.57 4.78
N SER A 30 -20.47 -1.92 5.10
CA SER A 30 -20.96 -1.79 6.48
C SER A 30 -22.24 -2.56 6.61
N VAL A 31 -22.25 -3.59 7.46
CA VAL A 31 -23.42 -4.43 7.72
C VAL A 31 -23.75 -4.36 9.22
N GLY A 32 -24.80 -3.62 9.57
CA GLY A 32 -25.13 -3.37 10.97
C GLY A 32 -24.00 -2.68 11.70
N ASP A 33 -23.52 -3.30 12.80
CA ASP A 33 -22.43 -2.78 13.63
C ASP A 33 -21.04 -3.27 13.20
N MET A 34 -20.93 -3.95 12.05
CA MET A 34 -19.67 -4.45 11.52
C MET A 34 -19.23 -3.63 10.32
N ASP A 35 -17.94 -3.36 10.23
CA ASP A 35 -17.25 -2.95 9.02
C ASP A 35 -16.53 -4.17 8.44
N GLU A 36 -16.69 -4.40 7.13
CA GLU A 36 -16.12 -5.52 6.40
C GLU A 36 -15.24 -5.01 5.27
N PHE A 37 -14.10 -5.66 5.07
CA PHE A 37 -13.12 -5.29 4.06
C PHE A 37 -12.62 -6.53 3.32
N ASN A 38 -12.47 -6.41 2.02
CA ASN A 38 -11.89 -7.47 1.19
C ASN A 38 -10.47 -7.08 0.79
N GLU A 39 -9.53 -7.99 0.94
CA GLU A 39 -8.12 -7.80 0.63
C GLU A 39 -7.57 -8.97 -0.19
N LEU A 40 -6.98 -8.68 -1.34
CA LEU A 40 -6.24 -9.66 -2.12
C LEU A 40 -4.78 -9.67 -1.67
N ILE A 41 -4.31 -10.83 -1.21
CA ILE A 41 -2.91 -11.06 -0.85
C ILE A 41 -2.33 -12.21 -1.69
N TYR A 42 -1.01 -12.28 -1.78
CA TYR A 42 -0.28 -13.35 -2.45
C TYR A 42 0.65 -14.02 -1.45
N LEU A 43 0.54 -15.35 -1.33
CA LEU A 43 1.27 -16.11 -0.32
C LEU A 43 2.21 -17.14 -0.95
N LYS A 44 3.42 -17.23 -0.43
CA LYS A 44 4.38 -18.30 -0.76
C LYS A 44 4.09 -19.51 0.09
N VAL A 45 3.31 -20.47 -0.46
CA VAL A 45 2.95 -21.75 0.15
C VAL A 45 3.37 -22.89 -0.77
N PRO A 46 4.66 -23.25 -0.80
CA PRO A 46 5.21 -24.20 -1.79
C PRO A 46 4.50 -25.54 -1.83
N SER A 47 4.05 -26.08 -0.68
CA SER A 47 3.33 -27.34 -0.61
C SER A 47 2.03 -27.32 -1.42
N ILE A 48 1.30 -26.19 -1.38
CA ILE A 48 0.04 -26.02 -2.11
C ILE A 48 0.34 -25.64 -3.56
N ILE A 49 1.28 -24.74 -3.78
CA ILE A 49 1.66 -24.24 -5.10
C ILE A 49 2.16 -25.39 -5.99
N ASN A 50 2.99 -26.28 -5.46
CA ASN A 50 3.52 -27.44 -6.22
C ASN A 50 2.43 -28.42 -6.66
N GLU A 51 1.34 -28.55 -5.90
CA GLU A 51 0.19 -29.37 -6.30
C GLU A 51 -0.66 -28.71 -7.39
N LEU A 52 -0.58 -27.36 -7.49
CA LEU A 52 -1.33 -26.56 -8.47
C LEU A 52 -0.59 -26.37 -9.77
N ASN A 53 0.74 -26.37 -9.72
CA ASN A 53 1.58 -26.15 -10.89
C ASN A 53 1.60 -27.42 -11.77
N ASP A 54 1.37 -27.23 -13.04
CA ASP A 54 1.48 -28.22 -14.10
C ASP A 54 2.20 -27.61 -15.32
N GLU A 55 2.16 -28.32 -16.47
CA GLU A 55 2.79 -27.83 -17.72
C GLU A 55 2.16 -26.51 -18.23
N THR A 56 0.98 -26.15 -17.74
CA THR A 56 0.21 -24.97 -18.19
C THR A 56 0.17 -23.85 -17.17
N ILE A 57 0.46 -24.15 -15.90
CA ILE A 57 0.38 -23.24 -14.77
C ILE A 57 1.71 -23.23 -14.03
N ASN A 58 2.30 -22.05 -13.89
CA ASN A 58 3.50 -21.85 -13.09
C ASN A 58 3.29 -20.68 -12.13
N LEU A 59 2.65 -20.97 -10.99
CA LEU A 59 2.46 -20.00 -9.91
C LEU A 59 3.71 -19.96 -9.02
N ASN A 60 4.14 -18.76 -8.68
CA ASN A 60 5.15 -18.54 -7.66
C ASN A 60 4.52 -18.21 -6.30
N GLU A 61 3.30 -17.69 -6.29
CA GLU A 61 2.54 -17.27 -5.12
C GLU A 61 1.07 -17.62 -5.32
N LEU A 62 0.40 -17.98 -4.22
CA LEU A 62 -1.03 -18.30 -4.20
C LEU A 62 -1.83 -17.02 -3.87
N PRO A 63 -2.69 -16.54 -4.76
CA PRO A 63 -3.60 -15.45 -4.43
C PRO A 63 -4.68 -15.92 -3.46
N ILE A 64 -4.91 -15.14 -2.41
CA ILE A 64 -5.93 -15.40 -1.38
C ILE A 64 -6.76 -14.14 -1.20
N LEU A 65 -8.08 -14.28 -1.19
CA LEU A 65 -8.98 -13.19 -0.81
C LEU A 65 -9.25 -13.28 0.68
N LEU A 66 -8.85 -12.27 1.42
CA LEU A 66 -9.21 -12.09 2.82
C LEU A 66 -10.48 -11.25 2.95
N LYS A 67 -11.36 -11.67 3.85
CA LYS A 67 -12.51 -10.90 4.31
C LYS A 67 -12.28 -10.56 5.77
N LEU A 68 -11.93 -9.31 6.02
CA LEU A 68 -11.68 -8.80 7.36
C LEU A 68 -12.97 -8.21 7.91
N SER A 69 -13.25 -8.46 9.18
CA SER A 69 -14.45 -7.93 9.85
C SER A 69 -14.09 -7.37 11.22
N GLN A 70 -14.53 -6.15 11.49
CA GLN A 70 -14.33 -5.47 12.76
C GLN A 70 -15.61 -4.80 13.24
N HIS A 71 -15.91 -4.90 14.55
CA HIS A 71 -17.01 -4.16 15.16
C HIS A 71 -16.66 -2.68 15.26
N LYS A 72 -17.61 -1.79 14.89
CA LYS A 72 -17.40 -0.33 14.81
C LYS A 72 -16.99 0.34 16.12
N SER A 73 -17.28 -0.28 17.25
CA SER A 73 -16.97 0.23 18.59
C SER A 73 -15.91 -0.61 19.33
N ASN A 74 -15.35 -1.65 18.72
CA ASN A 74 -14.30 -2.47 19.33
C ASN A 74 -13.07 -2.55 18.42
N PHE A 75 -12.06 -1.78 18.77
CA PHE A 75 -10.79 -1.73 18.06
C PHE A 75 -9.70 -2.67 18.61
N ASN A 76 -10.02 -3.45 19.65
CA ASN A 76 -9.07 -4.37 20.27
C ASN A 76 -9.00 -5.73 19.57
N GLU A 77 -9.93 -6.01 18.67
CA GLU A 77 -9.96 -7.26 17.92
C GLU A 77 -10.54 -7.07 16.53
N PHE A 78 -10.13 -7.91 15.60
CA PHE A 78 -10.80 -8.13 14.33
C PHE A 78 -10.74 -9.61 13.96
N SER A 79 -11.59 -10.03 13.04
CA SER A 79 -11.59 -11.40 12.51
C SER A 79 -11.35 -11.41 11.01
N TYR A 80 -10.89 -12.54 10.50
CA TYR A 80 -10.80 -12.75 9.06
C TYR A 80 -11.36 -14.11 8.64
N LEU A 81 -11.90 -14.13 7.45
CA LEU A 81 -12.17 -15.32 6.65
C LEU A 81 -11.31 -15.25 5.38
N TYR A 82 -11.08 -16.38 4.72
CA TYR A 82 -10.36 -16.37 3.46
C TYR A 82 -11.05 -17.22 2.40
N GLU A 83 -10.85 -16.85 1.15
CA GLU A 83 -11.24 -17.62 -0.04
C GLU A 83 -10.01 -17.96 -0.85
N ILE A 84 -10.00 -19.19 -1.37
CA ILE A 84 -9.05 -19.67 -2.36
C ILE A 84 -9.64 -19.38 -3.75
N PRO A 85 -8.84 -19.03 -4.76
CA PRO A 85 -9.37 -18.65 -6.07
C PRO A 85 -10.02 -19.82 -6.80
N ASN A 86 -11.09 -19.53 -7.53
CA ASN A 86 -11.69 -20.45 -8.48
C ASN A 86 -10.91 -20.44 -9.80
N LYS A 87 -10.34 -19.26 -10.15
CA LYS A 87 -9.61 -19.07 -11.39
C LYS A 87 -8.54 -17.98 -11.25
N VAL A 88 -7.37 -18.20 -11.83
CA VAL A 88 -6.27 -17.24 -11.94
C VAL A 88 -5.87 -17.10 -13.40
N GLY A 89 -5.97 -15.89 -13.95
CA GLY A 89 -5.78 -15.66 -15.38
C GLY A 89 -6.75 -16.51 -16.23
N ASN A 90 -6.24 -17.39 -17.06
CA ASN A 90 -7.01 -18.31 -17.87
C ASN A 90 -7.17 -19.72 -17.26
N HIS A 91 -6.56 -19.98 -16.11
CA HIS A 91 -6.48 -21.29 -15.48
C HIS A 91 -7.52 -21.49 -14.39
N GLN A 92 -8.27 -22.59 -14.45
CA GLN A 92 -9.33 -22.93 -13.52
C GLN A 92 -8.80 -23.84 -12.41
N PHE A 93 -9.04 -23.46 -11.15
CA PHE A 93 -8.61 -24.19 -9.94
C PHE A 93 -9.73 -24.93 -9.21
N SER A 94 -10.99 -24.73 -9.63
CA SER A 94 -12.18 -25.23 -8.96
C SER A 94 -12.19 -26.76 -8.73
N ASN A 95 -11.45 -27.52 -9.53
CA ASN A 95 -11.35 -28.98 -9.39
C ASN A 95 -10.19 -29.46 -8.52
N ILE A 96 -9.21 -28.57 -8.24
CA ILE A 96 -7.95 -28.92 -7.56
C ILE A 96 -7.96 -28.43 -6.12
N LEU A 97 -8.59 -27.28 -5.87
CA LEU A 97 -8.62 -26.60 -4.57
C LEU A 97 -10.00 -26.56 -3.91
N GLU A 98 -10.89 -27.52 -4.20
CA GLU A 98 -12.03 -27.65 -3.30
C GLU A 98 -11.50 -27.73 -1.87
N LYS A 99 -12.04 -26.90 -0.97
CA LYS A 99 -11.67 -26.79 0.46
C LYS A 99 -11.52 -28.17 1.17
N ASN A 100 -12.11 -29.20 0.59
CA ASN A 100 -12.09 -30.56 1.10
C ASN A 100 -10.81 -31.36 0.73
N ASN A 101 -9.95 -30.83 -0.17
CA ASN A 101 -8.76 -31.54 -0.65
C ASN A 101 -7.47 -31.10 0.06
N LEU A 102 -7.44 -29.91 0.68
CA LEU A 102 -6.27 -29.52 1.46
C LEU A 102 -6.22 -30.33 2.77
N SER A 103 -5.06 -30.92 3.03
CA SER A 103 -4.79 -31.61 4.28
C SER A 103 -4.86 -30.65 5.48
N LYS A 104 -5.07 -31.18 6.68
CA LYS A 104 -5.04 -30.37 7.92
C LYS A 104 -3.72 -29.60 8.10
N ASN A 105 -2.62 -30.18 7.63
CA ASN A 105 -1.29 -29.54 7.72
C ASN A 105 -1.17 -28.35 6.75
N GLU A 106 -1.68 -28.49 5.52
CA GLU A 106 -1.69 -27.40 4.54
C GLU A 106 -2.59 -26.26 4.98
N LEU A 107 -3.78 -26.55 5.50
CA LEU A 107 -4.65 -25.52 6.09
C LEU A 107 -3.97 -24.76 7.22
N LYS A 108 -3.28 -25.49 8.12
CA LYS A 108 -2.53 -24.86 9.23
C LYS A 108 -1.37 -24.00 8.71
N THR A 109 -0.68 -24.45 7.67
CA THR A 109 0.40 -23.69 7.04
C THR A 109 -0.15 -22.42 6.39
N LEU A 110 -1.26 -22.53 5.67
CA LEU A 110 -1.93 -21.39 5.04
C LEU A 110 -2.37 -20.34 6.08
N GLU A 111 -3.03 -20.78 7.16
CA GLU A 111 -3.46 -19.88 8.25
C GLU A 111 -2.27 -19.19 8.93
N LYS A 112 -1.14 -19.88 9.10
CA LYS A 112 0.09 -19.29 9.63
C LYS A 112 0.66 -18.21 8.71
N GLU A 113 0.72 -18.45 7.40
CA GLU A 113 1.22 -17.47 6.45
C GLU A 113 0.25 -16.28 6.30
N ILE A 114 -1.07 -16.51 6.33
CA ILE A 114 -2.06 -15.42 6.40
C ILE A 114 -1.84 -14.55 7.65
N THR A 115 -1.66 -15.18 8.81
CA THR A 115 -1.42 -14.47 10.07
C THR A 115 -0.15 -13.61 10.00
N LYS A 116 0.93 -14.18 9.48
CA LYS A 116 2.20 -13.47 9.29
C LYS A 116 2.04 -12.27 8.35
N GLU A 117 1.35 -12.45 7.24
CA GLU A 117 1.12 -11.38 6.27
C GLU A 117 0.23 -10.26 6.83
N LEU A 118 -0.84 -10.59 7.55
CA LEU A 118 -1.68 -9.59 8.23
C LEU A 118 -0.91 -8.83 9.31
N THR A 119 -0.04 -9.52 10.06
CA THR A 119 0.84 -8.89 11.06
C THR A 119 1.76 -7.87 10.40
N LYS A 120 2.35 -8.21 9.26
CA LYS A 120 3.20 -7.30 8.47
C LYS A 120 2.39 -6.12 7.90
N ILE A 121 1.31 -6.40 7.18
CA ILE A 121 0.50 -5.37 6.48
C ILE A 121 0.01 -4.29 7.45
N TYR A 122 -0.48 -4.69 8.62
CA TYR A 122 -1.03 -3.76 9.61
C TYR A 122 -0.02 -3.38 10.70
N ASN A 123 1.24 -3.76 10.55
CA ASN A 123 2.29 -3.49 11.51
C ASN A 123 1.85 -3.81 12.95
N LEU A 124 1.30 -5.04 13.17
CA LEU A 124 0.67 -5.41 14.44
C LEU A 124 1.69 -5.63 15.57
N ASP A 125 2.96 -5.85 15.25
CA ASP A 125 4.04 -6.00 16.22
C ASP A 125 4.50 -4.64 16.81
N PHE A 126 4.15 -3.52 16.16
CA PHE A 126 4.43 -2.19 16.68
C PHE A 126 3.65 -1.92 17.98
N ASN A 127 4.32 -1.42 18.98
CA ASN A 127 3.74 -1.15 20.29
C ASN A 127 3.04 0.22 20.33
N LEU A 128 1.74 0.24 19.98
CA LEU A 128 0.93 1.48 20.02
C LEU A 128 0.79 2.08 21.42
N GLU A 129 0.83 1.27 22.50
CA GLU A 129 0.69 1.79 23.86
C GLU A 129 1.88 2.65 24.23
N LYS A 130 3.11 2.16 23.96
CA LYS A 130 4.34 2.96 24.16
C LYS A 130 4.37 4.20 23.26
N PHE A 131 3.87 4.09 22.04
CA PHE A 131 3.76 5.24 21.15
C PHE A 131 2.76 6.27 21.69
N TYR A 132 1.66 5.85 22.28
CA TYR A 132 0.71 6.77 22.92
C TYR A 132 1.30 7.46 24.14
N GLU A 133 2.07 6.74 24.98
CA GLU A 133 2.85 7.35 26.07
C GLU A 133 3.75 8.46 25.52
N PHE A 134 4.51 8.17 24.46
CA PHE A 134 5.36 9.16 23.79
C PHE A 134 4.57 10.37 23.26
N LEU A 135 3.40 10.17 22.63
CA LEU A 135 2.57 11.27 22.14
C LEU A 135 2.00 12.15 23.28
N LEU A 136 1.67 11.53 24.40
CA LEU A 136 1.12 12.26 25.56
C LEU A 136 2.14 13.16 26.26
N ASP A 137 3.43 12.87 26.10
CA ASP A 137 4.52 13.73 26.61
C ASP A 137 4.73 14.98 25.73
N ASP A 138 4.21 15.02 24.50
CA ASP A 138 4.23 16.19 23.62
C ASP A 138 2.86 16.88 23.62
N GLU A 139 2.72 18.03 24.29
CA GLU A 139 1.46 18.80 24.38
C GLU A 139 0.83 19.10 23.02
N LYS A 140 1.60 19.17 21.94
CA LYS A 140 1.16 19.47 20.59
C LYS A 140 0.59 18.25 19.87
N LEU A 141 1.10 17.06 20.22
CA LEU A 141 0.65 15.78 19.67
C LEU A 141 -0.36 15.03 20.52
N ALA A 142 -0.38 15.27 21.84
CA ALA A 142 -1.31 14.60 22.77
C ALA A 142 -2.76 14.56 22.27
N PRO A 143 -3.33 15.64 21.69
CA PRO A 143 -4.69 15.60 21.16
C PRO A 143 -4.90 14.63 20.00
N SER A 144 -3.83 14.24 19.29
CA SER A 144 -3.93 13.31 18.16
C SER A 144 -4.32 11.89 18.57
N VAL A 145 -4.04 11.49 19.80
CA VAL A 145 -4.32 10.14 20.33
C VAL A 145 -5.81 9.80 20.22
N ASP A 146 -6.70 10.73 20.59
CA ASP A 146 -8.14 10.50 20.51
C ASP A 146 -8.64 10.42 19.07
N PHE A 147 -8.11 11.26 18.16
CA PHE A 147 -8.50 11.28 16.74
C PHE A 147 -7.97 10.08 15.96
N CYS A 148 -6.85 9.52 16.41
CA CYS A 148 -6.13 8.47 15.70
C CYS A 148 -6.14 7.14 16.45
N ASN A 149 -7.03 6.95 17.42
CA ASN A 149 -7.08 5.73 18.22
C ASN A 149 -7.15 4.46 17.36
N GLY A 150 -6.13 3.60 17.47
CA GLY A 150 -5.99 2.38 16.69
C GLY A 150 -5.50 2.59 15.25
N LEU A 151 -5.13 3.81 14.84
CA LEU A 151 -4.51 4.04 13.53
C LEU A 151 -3.12 3.40 13.48
N ARG A 152 -2.91 2.55 12.48
CA ARG A 152 -1.63 1.87 12.24
C ARG A 152 -1.03 2.24 10.90
N LEU A 153 0.27 2.07 10.78
CA LEU A 153 0.90 2.04 9.46
C LEU A 153 0.33 0.85 8.67
N PHE A 154 0.09 1.10 7.39
CA PHE A 154 -0.29 0.09 6.44
C PHE A 154 0.90 -0.17 5.51
N ILE A 155 1.57 -1.30 5.72
CA ILE A 155 2.74 -1.69 4.93
C ILE A 155 2.28 -2.39 3.66
N ALA A 156 2.83 -1.98 2.56
CA ALA A 156 2.52 -2.53 1.26
C ALA A 156 2.79 -4.04 1.17
N LYS A 157 1.86 -4.77 0.59
CA LYS A 157 2.03 -6.19 0.27
C LYS A 157 3.06 -6.39 -0.83
N ASP A 158 2.99 -5.51 -1.82
CA ASP A 158 3.89 -5.47 -2.97
C ASP A 158 4.66 -4.14 -2.96
N PRO A 159 5.97 -4.16 -2.67
CA PRO A 159 6.81 -2.97 -2.73
C PRO A 159 6.83 -2.31 -4.11
N PHE A 160 6.75 -3.09 -5.20
CA PHE A 160 6.69 -2.54 -6.55
C PHE A 160 5.42 -1.71 -6.77
N GLU A 161 4.25 -2.24 -6.39
CA GLU A 161 3.00 -1.46 -6.43
C GLU A 161 3.12 -0.18 -5.60
N CYS A 162 3.77 -0.24 -4.43
CA CYS A 162 4.00 0.94 -3.59
C CYS A 162 4.87 2.00 -4.28
N ILE A 163 5.96 1.59 -4.94
CA ILE A 163 6.85 2.48 -5.69
C ILE A 163 6.07 3.20 -6.80
N ILE A 164 5.36 2.43 -7.64
CA ILE A 164 4.58 2.98 -8.76
C ILE A 164 3.47 3.91 -8.25
N SER A 165 2.79 3.51 -7.18
CA SER A 165 1.74 4.31 -6.55
C SER A 165 2.29 5.62 -5.97
N SER A 166 3.44 5.57 -5.34
CA SER A 166 4.12 6.74 -4.76
C SER A 166 4.56 7.73 -5.83
N ILE A 167 5.11 7.25 -6.95
CA ILE A 167 5.40 8.07 -8.13
C ILE A 167 4.09 8.69 -8.68
N CYS A 168 2.99 7.90 -8.74
CA CYS A 168 1.68 8.39 -9.19
C CYS A 168 1.10 9.46 -8.26
N SER A 169 1.42 9.40 -6.98
CA SER A 169 0.91 10.34 -5.97
C SER A 169 1.56 11.73 -6.02
N ALA A 170 2.75 11.87 -6.63
CA ALA A 170 3.47 13.15 -6.70
C ALA A 170 2.62 14.25 -7.35
N ASN A 171 2.41 15.38 -6.67
CA ASN A 171 1.54 16.46 -7.15
C ASN A 171 0.12 16.00 -7.56
N ASN A 172 -0.47 15.07 -6.82
CA ASN A 172 -1.77 14.50 -7.15
C ASN A 172 -2.65 14.39 -5.90
N SER A 173 -3.97 14.37 -6.07
CA SER A 173 -4.87 14.09 -4.95
C SER A 173 -5.01 12.58 -4.74
N ILE A 174 -5.25 12.17 -3.49
CA ILE A 174 -5.45 10.76 -3.11
C ILE A 174 -6.49 10.10 -4.03
N ALA A 175 -7.66 10.70 -4.17
CA ALA A 175 -8.73 10.15 -5.00
C ALA A 175 -8.35 9.97 -6.48
N ARG A 176 -7.49 10.84 -7.04
CA ARG A 176 -7.07 10.76 -8.45
C ARG A 176 -6.03 9.68 -8.67
N TRP A 177 -4.97 9.65 -7.87
CA TRP A 177 -3.94 8.65 -8.07
C TRP A 177 -4.41 7.23 -7.73
N THR A 178 -5.25 7.05 -6.69
CA THR A 178 -5.89 5.77 -6.38
C THR A 178 -6.71 5.25 -7.56
N LYS A 179 -7.51 6.13 -8.19
CA LYS A 179 -8.26 5.78 -9.41
C LYS A 179 -7.35 5.40 -10.58
N SER A 180 -6.20 6.05 -10.71
CA SER A 180 -5.23 5.72 -11.77
C SER A 180 -4.63 4.33 -11.55
N ILE A 181 -4.25 3.99 -10.32
CA ILE A 181 -3.73 2.67 -9.97
C ILE A 181 -4.80 1.57 -10.16
N ASP A 182 -6.04 1.80 -9.74
CA ASP A 182 -7.15 0.85 -10.01
C ASP A 182 -7.33 0.59 -11.52
N LYS A 183 -7.21 1.60 -12.36
CA LYS A 183 -7.26 1.42 -13.82
C LYS A 183 -6.08 0.59 -14.34
N ILE A 184 -4.87 0.82 -13.84
CA ILE A 184 -3.68 0.03 -14.20
C ILE A 184 -3.92 -1.43 -13.85
N LYS A 185 -4.40 -1.72 -12.63
CA LYS A 185 -4.73 -3.09 -12.18
C LYS A 185 -5.77 -3.74 -13.10
N ARG A 186 -6.86 -3.05 -13.42
CA ARG A 186 -7.93 -3.58 -14.27
C ARG A 186 -7.52 -3.81 -15.72
N ASN A 187 -6.62 -2.99 -16.25
CA ASN A 187 -6.18 -3.11 -17.63
C ASN A 187 -5.16 -4.24 -17.82
N TRP A 188 -4.22 -4.40 -16.88
CA TRP A 188 -3.07 -5.27 -17.08
C TRP A 188 -2.76 -6.23 -15.92
N GLY A 189 -3.42 -6.05 -14.78
CA GLY A 189 -3.23 -6.93 -13.63
C GLY A 189 -3.80 -8.32 -13.87
N GLU A 190 -3.22 -9.29 -13.18
CA GLU A 190 -3.71 -10.66 -13.21
C GLU A 190 -5.15 -10.72 -12.68
N LYS A 191 -6.02 -11.37 -13.43
CA LYS A 191 -7.42 -11.56 -13.05
C LYS A 191 -7.54 -12.77 -12.14
N VAL A 192 -8.09 -12.58 -10.95
CA VAL A 192 -8.33 -13.64 -9.97
C VAL A 192 -9.81 -13.68 -9.63
N GLU A 193 -10.44 -14.82 -9.86
CA GLU A 193 -11.85 -15.05 -9.61
C GLU A 193 -12.05 -15.84 -8.33
N PHE A 194 -12.88 -15.33 -7.44
CA PHE A 194 -13.30 -15.94 -6.18
C PHE A 194 -14.83 -16.05 -6.13
N ASP A 195 -15.38 -16.79 -5.17
CA ASP A 195 -16.83 -16.82 -4.93
C ASP A 195 -17.39 -15.40 -4.71
N SER A 196 -16.62 -14.53 -4.08
CA SER A 196 -16.96 -13.12 -3.82
C SER A 196 -16.79 -12.20 -5.02
N GLY A 197 -16.35 -12.71 -6.16
CA GLY A 197 -16.22 -11.98 -7.42
C GLY A 197 -14.81 -11.84 -7.96
N LEU A 198 -14.63 -10.91 -8.90
CA LEU A 198 -13.40 -10.73 -9.65
C LEU A 198 -12.51 -9.65 -9.00
N PHE A 199 -11.24 -9.98 -8.82
CA PHE A 199 -10.18 -9.11 -8.30
C PHE A 199 -9.02 -9.04 -9.29
N TYR A 200 -8.14 -8.06 -9.10
CA TYR A 200 -7.01 -7.82 -9.99
C TYR A 200 -5.74 -7.63 -9.18
N GLY A 201 -4.69 -8.38 -9.49
CA GLY A 201 -3.34 -8.14 -9.02
C GLY A 201 -2.74 -6.87 -9.60
N PHE A 202 -1.51 -6.56 -9.20
CA PHE A 202 -0.73 -5.50 -9.83
C PHE A 202 0.17 -6.09 -10.92
N PRO A 203 0.35 -5.43 -12.07
CA PRO A 203 1.24 -5.93 -13.11
C PRO A 203 2.69 -5.91 -12.65
N SER A 204 3.48 -6.90 -13.09
CA SER A 204 4.90 -7.01 -12.77
C SER A 204 5.75 -5.89 -13.41
N PRO A 205 7.00 -5.66 -12.92
CA PRO A 205 7.92 -4.71 -13.56
C PRO A 205 8.15 -4.98 -15.04
N ASN A 206 8.29 -6.26 -15.44
CA ASN A 206 8.44 -6.65 -16.84
C ASN A 206 7.24 -6.25 -17.69
N GLN A 207 6.02 -6.54 -17.22
CA GLN A 207 4.81 -6.15 -17.93
C GLN A 207 4.69 -4.62 -18.07
N PHE A 208 5.17 -3.87 -17.07
CA PHE A 208 5.13 -2.41 -17.11
C PHE A 208 5.94 -1.80 -18.26
N LEU A 209 7.00 -2.45 -18.68
CA LEU A 209 7.83 -2.00 -19.81
C LEU A 209 7.10 -2.11 -21.14
N ASP A 210 6.18 -3.08 -21.28
CA ASP A 210 5.42 -3.31 -22.51
C ASP A 210 4.23 -2.36 -22.66
N PHE A 211 3.88 -1.57 -21.62
CA PHE A 211 2.73 -0.66 -21.68
C PHE A 211 3.05 0.56 -22.53
N TYR A 212 2.13 0.93 -23.42
CA TYR A 212 2.19 2.17 -24.14
C TYR A 212 2.02 3.37 -23.20
N GLU A 213 2.80 4.43 -23.45
CA GLU A 213 2.70 5.65 -22.65
C GLU A 213 1.62 6.59 -23.15
N THR A 214 1.47 6.70 -24.46
CA THR A 214 0.61 7.68 -25.17
C THR A 214 -0.62 7.04 -25.81
N PRO A 215 -1.75 7.78 -25.93
CA PRO A 215 -2.89 7.34 -26.73
C PRO A 215 -2.54 7.25 -28.22
N ILE A 216 -3.26 6.42 -28.96
CA ILE A 216 -3.21 6.38 -30.42
C ILE A 216 -3.66 7.73 -30.99
N GLY A 217 -3.04 8.13 -32.09
CA GLY A 217 -3.30 9.39 -32.76
C GLY A 217 -2.14 10.37 -32.64
N GLU A 218 -1.29 10.17 -31.66
CA GLU A 218 0.06 10.72 -31.65
C GLU A 218 0.98 9.62 -32.19
N ALA A 219 1.35 9.70 -33.49
CA ALA A 219 2.42 8.86 -34.02
C ALA A 219 3.64 9.00 -33.11
N ASP A 220 4.33 7.88 -32.82
CA ASP A 220 5.65 7.98 -32.21
C ASP A 220 6.59 8.80 -33.13
N ALA A 221 7.78 9.10 -32.65
CA ALA A 221 8.74 9.88 -33.42
C ALA A 221 9.11 9.24 -34.79
N ASP A 222 8.79 7.94 -34.96
CA ASP A 222 9.06 7.13 -36.15
C ASP A 222 7.81 6.94 -37.05
N GLY A 223 6.65 7.50 -36.65
CA GLY A 223 5.43 7.49 -37.46
C GLY A 223 4.62 6.20 -37.44
N HIS A 224 4.85 5.30 -36.47
CA HIS A 224 4.08 4.07 -36.35
C HIS A 224 2.67 4.34 -35.80
N SER A 225 1.65 3.78 -36.45
CA SER A 225 0.27 3.77 -35.99
C SER A 225 0.05 2.57 -35.09
N TYR A 226 -0.46 2.80 -33.90
CA TYR A 226 -0.74 1.75 -32.92
C TYR A 226 -2.12 1.10 -33.18
N GLU A 227 -2.28 -0.15 -32.74
CA GLU A 227 -3.56 -0.86 -32.80
C GLU A 227 -4.61 -0.23 -31.89
N ILE A 228 -5.90 -0.53 -32.13
CA ILE A 228 -7.06 0.06 -31.44
C ILE A 228 -6.96 -0.10 -29.90
N ASP A 229 -6.37 -1.19 -29.40
CA ASP A 229 -6.20 -1.43 -27.96
C ASP A 229 -5.27 -0.44 -27.27
N CYS A 230 -4.28 0.10 -27.97
CA CYS A 230 -3.38 1.13 -27.44
C CYS A 230 -4.09 2.47 -27.20
N TYR A 231 -5.24 2.70 -27.83
CA TYR A 231 -5.99 3.95 -27.68
C TYR A 231 -6.65 4.07 -26.30
N THR A 232 -7.20 2.97 -25.81
CA THR A 232 -7.89 2.91 -24.51
C THR A 232 -7.02 2.37 -23.39
N HIS A 233 -6.01 1.57 -23.73
CA HIS A 233 -5.15 0.84 -22.78
C HIS A 233 -3.70 1.34 -22.84
N ASN A 234 -3.48 2.56 -22.41
CA ASN A 234 -2.15 3.14 -22.25
C ASN A 234 -2.04 3.83 -20.88
N LEU A 235 -0.82 4.07 -20.40
CA LEU A 235 -0.60 4.64 -19.06
C LEU A 235 -1.23 6.02 -18.91
N LYS A 236 -1.17 6.90 -19.92
CA LYS A 236 -1.80 8.22 -19.84
C LYS A 236 -3.33 8.13 -19.77
N SER A 237 -3.97 7.14 -20.41
CA SER A 237 -5.42 6.91 -20.33
C SER A 237 -5.85 6.50 -18.90
N CYS A 238 -4.95 5.93 -18.12
CA CYS A 238 -5.18 5.67 -16.70
C CYS A 238 -5.18 6.95 -15.85
N GLY A 239 -4.75 8.09 -16.40
CA GLY A 239 -4.74 9.38 -15.71
C GLY A 239 -3.45 9.70 -14.98
N VAL A 240 -2.35 8.97 -15.24
CA VAL A 240 -1.04 9.20 -14.62
C VAL A 240 -0.32 10.44 -15.18
N GLY A 241 -0.70 10.90 -16.37
CA GLY A 241 -0.16 12.10 -17.03
C GLY A 241 1.35 12.00 -17.29
N TYR A 242 2.07 13.07 -16.96
CA TYR A 242 3.52 13.18 -17.16
C TYR A 242 4.36 12.15 -16.35
N ARG A 243 3.75 11.38 -15.46
CA ARG A 243 4.43 10.37 -14.61
C ARG A 243 4.64 9.06 -15.33
N ALA A 244 3.96 8.82 -16.47
CA ALA A 244 4.09 7.58 -17.24
C ALA A 244 5.56 7.20 -17.55
N PRO A 245 6.41 8.09 -18.10
CA PRO A 245 7.80 7.77 -18.36
C PRO A 245 8.62 7.50 -17.10
N TYR A 246 8.29 8.14 -15.96
CA TYR A 246 8.95 7.88 -14.70
C TYR A 246 8.64 6.49 -14.16
N MET A 247 7.38 6.06 -14.23
CA MET A 247 6.96 4.71 -13.84
C MET A 247 7.68 3.64 -14.65
N LYS A 248 7.77 3.79 -15.97
CA LYS A 248 8.51 2.85 -16.84
C LYS A 248 10.00 2.83 -16.51
N LYS A 249 10.64 3.99 -16.36
CA LYS A 249 12.06 4.05 -15.99
C LYS A 249 12.35 3.47 -14.62
N ALA A 250 11.46 3.67 -13.64
CA ALA A 250 11.58 3.03 -12.33
C ALA A 250 11.45 1.50 -12.44
N SER A 251 10.51 1.01 -13.26
CA SER A 251 10.37 -0.42 -13.53
C SER A 251 11.63 -1.01 -14.18
N GLN A 252 12.21 -0.30 -15.16
CA GLN A 252 13.46 -0.71 -15.80
C GLN A 252 14.62 -0.77 -14.81
N MET A 253 14.78 0.28 -13.98
CA MET A 253 15.83 0.33 -12.96
C MET A 253 15.73 -0.82 -11.95
N ILE A 254 14.50 -1.19 -11.55
CA ILE A 254 14.26 -2.33 -10.65
C ILE A 254 14.72 -3.64 -11.30
N LEU A 255 14.45 -3.82 -12.61
CA LEU A 255 14.84 -5.05 -13.31
C LEU A 255 16.34 -5.17 -13.56
N ASP A 256 17.00 -4.04 -13.81
CA ASP A 256 18.41 -4.03 -14.22
C ASP A 256 19.38 -3.92 -13.03
N GLU A 257 18.98 -3.23 -11.96
CA GLU A 257 19.92 -2.72 -10.95
C GLU A 257 19.50 -3.02 -9.50
N MET A 258 18.26 -3.50 -9.24
CA MET A 258 17.75 -3.55 -7.86
C MET A 258 17.03 -4.86 -7.54
N GLU A 259 17.47 -5.51 -6.47
CA GLU A 259 16.66 -6.52 -5.78
C GLU A 259 15.85 -5.85 -4.66
N LEU A 260 14.52 -5.70 -4.84
CA LEU A 260 13.67 -5.01 -3.86
C LEU A 260 13.72 -5.66 -2.47
N ASN A 261 13.94 -6.97 -2.41
CA ASN A 261 14.05 -7.67 -1.12
C ASN A 261 15.29 -7.28 -0.32
N ASP A 262 16.36 -6.81 -0.97
CA ASP A 262 17.58 -6.40 -0.29
C ASP A 262 17.35 -5.11 0.51
N ILE A 263 16.43 -4.26 0.08
CA ILE A 263 16.09 -3.00 0.76
C ILE A 263 15.61 -3.23 2.20
N PHE A 264 14.91 -4.34 2.47
CA PHE A 264 14.48 -4.69 3.83
C PHE A 264 15.63 -4.95 4.81
N ASN A 265 16.84 -5.15 4.32
CA ASN A 265 18.04 -5.42 5.12
C ASN A 265 18.99 -4.21 5.21
N MET A 266 18.67 -3.09 4.55
CA MET A 266 19.44 -1.85 4.58
C MET A 266 19.09 -1.03 5.83
N ASN A 267 19.99 -0.14 6.24
CA ASN A 267 19.60 0.95 7.12
C ASN A 267 18.84 2.03 6.34
N TYR A 268 18.18 2.93 7.06
CA TYR A 268 17.32 3.95 6.45
C TYR A 268 18.06 4.87 5.48
N GLU A 269 19.26 5.34 5.84
CA GLU A 269 20.04 6.25 5.00
C GLU A 269 20.46 5.59 3.68
N GLU A 270 20.96 4.35 3.75
CA GLU A 270 21.34 3.58 2.55
C GLU A 270 20.13 3.33 1.64
N ALA A 271 19.00 2.94 2.23
CA ALA A 271 17.76 2.71 1.50
C ALA A 271 17.22 4.02 0.89
N PHE A 272 17.30 5.15 1.63
CA PHE A 272 16.86 6.46 1.15
C PHE A 272 17.70 6.92 -0.05
N ASP A 273 19.02 6.84 0.04
CA ASP A 273 19.92 7.21 -1.06
C ASP A 273 19.73 6.33 -2.30
N LEU A 274 19.39 5.06 -2.10
CA LEU A 274 19.10 4.15 -3.21
C LEU A 274 17.78 4.51 -3.90
N ILE A 275 16.69 4.68 -3.14
CA ILE A 275 15.36 5.01 -3.65
C ILE A 275 15.34 6.40 -4.30
N LEU A 276 16.12 7.34 -3.80
CA LEU A 276 16.22 8.69 -4.36
C LEU A 276 16.82 8.72 -5.78
N LYS A 277 17.56 7.68 -6.20
CA LYS A 277 18.06 7.55 -7.57
C LYS A 277 16.99 7.22 -8.58
N MET A 278 15.82 6.75 -8.13
CA MET A 278 14.74 6.37 -9.04
C MET A 278 14.17 7.61 -9.78
N PRO A 279 13.95 7.49 -11.10
CA PRO A 279 13.34 8.58 -11.87
C PRO A 279 11.96 8.97 -11.35
N GLY A 280 11.77 10.27 -11.10
CA GLY A 280 10.50 10.81 -10.59
C GLY A 280 10.33 10.72 -9.08
N VAL A 281 11.35 10.26 -8.36
CA VAL A 281 11.37 10.19 -6.89
C VAL A 281 12.20 11.34 -6.34
N GLY A 282 11.55 12.20 -5.55
CA GLY A 282 12.20 13.21 -4.70
C GLY A 282 12.13 12.80 -3.23
N PRO A 283 12.72 13.58 -2.30
CA PRO A 283 12.82 13.20 -0.89
C PRO A 283 11.51 12.76 -0.25
N LYS A 284 10.41 13.51 -0.44
CA LYS A 284 9.07 13.14 0.07
C LYS A 284 8.57 11.80 -0.49
N VAL A 285 8.80 11.55 -1.77
CA VAL A 285 8.34 10.30 -2.42
C VAL A 285 9.20 9.12 -1.95
N ALA A 286 10.51 9.34 -1.76
CA ALA A 286 11.42 8.35 -1.19
C ALA A 286 10.97 7.93 0.22
N ASP A 287 10.69 8.90 1.10
CA ASP A 287 10.16 8.61 2.43
C ASP A 287 8.82 7.85 2.40
N CYS A 288 7.90 8.22 1.48
CA CYS A 288 6.66 7.45 1.33
C CYS A 288 6.89 6.00 0.90
N ILE A 289 7.83 5.77 -0.04
CA ILE A 289 8.20 4.42 -0.49
C ILE A 289 8.78 3.63 0.68
N LEU A 290 9.71 4.20 1.41
CA LEU A 290 10.38 3.54 2.52
C LEU A 290 9.41 3.26 3.66
N LEU A 291 8.61 4.23 4.06
CA LEU A 291 7.65 4.07 5.16
C LEU A 291 6.58 3.04 4.82
N TYR A 292 5.89 3.22 3.68
CA TYR A 292 4.73 2.40 3.35
C TYR A 292 5.06 1.16 2.51
N GLY A 293 6.20 1.11 1.82
CA GLY A 293 6.62 -0.01 1.00
C GLY A 293 7.49 -1.00 1.76
N PHE A 294 8.33 -0.51 2.66
CA PHE A 294 9.37 -1.30 3.32
C PHE A 294 9.31 -1.25 4.85
N GLY A 295 8.50 -0.36 5.44
CA GLY A 295 8.30 -0.29 6.88
C GLY A 295 9.41 0.44 7.65
N PHE A 296 10.13 1.37 7.01
CA PHE A 296 11.11 2.21 7.70
C PHE A 296 10.39 3.28 8.52
N GLU A 297 10.24 3.04 9.81
CA GLU A 297 9.48 3.88 10.74
C GLU A 297 10.17 5.22 11.02
N GLU A 298 11.46 5.34 10.71
CA GLU A 298 12.25 6.57 10.78
C GLU A 298 11.91 7.56 9.66
N ALA A 299 11.28 7.11 8.57
CA ALA A 299 10.95 7.98 7.44
C ALA A 299 9.89 9.02 7.80
N PHE A 300 10.14 10.27 7.42
CA PHE A 300 9.22 11.39 7.68
C PHE A 300 8.80 12.08 6.37
N PRO A 301 7.81 11.56 5.63
CA PRO A 301 7.36 12.14 4.37
C PRO A 301 6.83 13.56 4.53
N SER A 302 7.61 14.55 4.12
CA SER A 302 7.28 15.97 4.29
C SER A 302 6.65 16.56 3.03
N ASP A 303 5.32 16.52 2.95
CA ASP A 303 4.56 17.24 1.92
C ASP A 303 4.23 18.67 2.33
N VAL A 304 3.54 19.40 1.45
CA VAL A 304 3.13 20.79 1.71
C VAL A 304 2.28 20.91 2.98
N TRP A 305 1.46 19.90 3.29
CA TRP A 305 0.61 19.93 4.47
C TRP A 305 1.39 19.65 5.74
N ILE A 306 2.23 18.62 5.74
CA ILE A 306 3.12 18.31 6.88
C ILE A 306 4.04 19.49 7.16
N LYS A 307 4.62 20.11 6.12
CA LYS A 307 5.41 21.34 6.27
C LYS A 307 4.63 22.43 7.04
N ARG A 308 3.39 22.69 6.64
CA ARG A 308 2.55 23.72 7.28
C ARG A 308 2.17 23.36 8.71
N ILE A 309 1.82 22.09 8.94
CA ILE A 309 1.45 21.60 10.27
C ILE A 309 2.63 21.72 11.23
N VAL A 310 3.81 21.25 10.84
CA VAL A 310 5.03 21.34 11.65
C VAL A 310 5.44 22.78 11.87
N SER A 311 5.42 23.65 10.83
CA SER A 311 5.68 25.09 10.98
C SER A 311 4.74 25.74 12.02
N HIS A 312 3.45 25.42 11.95
CA HIS A 312 2.46 25.98 12.88
C HIS A 312 2.64 25.47 14.32
N LEU A 313 2.88 24.18 14.50
CA LEU A 313 2.92 23.56 15.83
C LEU A 313 4.28 23.78 16.53
N TYR A 314 5.39 23.73 15.79
CA TYR A 314 6.74 23.67 16.37
C TYR A 314 7.62 24.88 16.06
N PHE A 315 7.22 25.74 15.13
CA PHE A 315 8.00 26.91 14.72
C PHE A 315 7.20 28.21 14.78
N ASP A 316 6.20 28.28 15.66
CA ASP A 316 5.36 29.49 15.88
C ASP A 316 4.74 30.06 14.60
N GLY A 317 4.53 29.22 13.59
CA GLY A 317 4.01 29.61 12.27
C GLY A 317 5.07 30.13 11.29
N GLU A 318 6.34 30.15 11.65
CA GLU A 318 7.41 30.47 10.72
C GLU A 318 7.49 29.45 9.58
N GLU A 319 7.57 29.92 8.34
CA GLU A 319 7.68 29.03 7.20
C GLU A 319 9.09 28.43 7.11
N ILE A 320 9.18 27.11 7.23
CA ILE A 320 10.42 26.33 7.06
C ILE A 320 10.41 25.57 5.73
N SER A 321 11.57 25.14 5.24
CA SER A 321 11.68 24.32 4.03
C SER A 321 11.16 22.90 4.27
N ALA A 322 10.86 22.16 3.20
CA ALA A 322 10.49 20.74 3.29
C ALA A 322 11.62 19.88 3.87
N ASP A 323 12.87 20.20 3.51
CA ASP A 323 14.04 19.50 4.02
C ASP A 323 14.22 19.73 5.52
N LYS A 324 14.11 21.00 5.98
CA LYS A 324 14.13 21.31 7.43
C LYS A 324 12.98 20.66 8.18
N THR A 325 11.80 20.55 7.56
CA THR A 325 10.66 19.84 8.16
C THR A 325 10.95 18.34 8.32
N ARG A 326 11.57 17.74 7.31
CA ARG A 326 11.96 16.34 7.32
C ARG A 326 13.03 16.06 8.40
N GLU A 327 14.11 16.85 8.40
CA GLU A 327 15.18 16.78 9.42
C GLU A 327 14.59 16.90 10.82
N PHE A 328 13.77 17.92 11.07
CA PHE A 328 13.08 18.10 12.34
C PHE A 328 12.26 16.87 12.72
N GLY A 329 11.47 16.30 11.78
CA GLY A 329 10.61 15.16 12.07
C GLY A 329 11.41 13.90 12.44
N ILE A 330 12.52 13.64 11.75
CA ILE A 330 13.42 12.51 12.03
C ILE A 330 14.12 12.71 13.37
N GLU A 331 14.68 13.88 13.64
CA GLU A 331 15.42 14.16 14.88
C GLU A 331 14.49 14.23 16.10
N HIS A 332 13.34 14.88 15.98
CA HIS A 332 12.42 15.13 17.10
C HIS A 332 11.64 13.87 17.51
N PHE A 333 11.16 13.08 16.53
CA PHE A 333 10.33 11.91 16.80
C PHE A 333 11.12 10.59 16.80
N GLY A 334 12.35 10.57 16.30
CA GLY A 334 13.23 9.40 16.31
C GLY A 334 12.58 8.17 15.69
N ASP A 335 12.61 7.04 16.41
CA ASP A 335 12.02 5.76 15.98
C ASP A 335 10.50 5.83 15.72
N TYR A 336 9.84 6.90 16.13
CA TYR A 336 8.39 7.11 15.92
C TYR A 336 8.09 8.11 14.79
N ALA A 337 9.09 8.54 14.02
CA ALA A 337 8.93 9.62 13.04
C ALA A 337 7.80 9.35 12.04
N GLY A 338 7.74 8.16 11.45
CA GLY A 338 6.72 7.77 10.49
C GLY A 338 5.31 7.71 11.09
N TYR A 339 5.19 7.18 12.31
CA TYR A 339 3.92 7.18 13.03
C TYR A 339 3.49 8.59 13.45
N ALA A 340 4.42 9.40 13.95
CA ALA A 340 4.13 10.80 14.31
C ALA A 340 3.66 11.60 13.09
N GLN A 341 4.31 11.41 11.94
CA GLN A 341 3.88 12.02 10.67
C GLN A 341 2.46 11.61 10.27
N LEU A 342 2.13 10.32 10.35
CA LEU A 342 0.80 9.79 10.05
C LEU A 342 -0.27 10.38 10.97
N TYR A 343 0.02 10.45 12.27
CA TYR A 343 -0.89 11.01 13.28
C TYR A 343 -1.07 12.51 13.13
N LEU A 344 0.01 13.26 12.90
CA LEU A 344 -0.05 14.69 12.60
C LEU A 344 -0.95 14.98 11.39
N PHE A 345 -0.75 14.25 10.30
CA PHE A 345 -1.51 14.43 9.08
C PHE A 345 -2.99 14.13 9.27
N HIS A 346 -3.30 12.99 9.93
CA HIS A 346 -4.68 12.56 10.14
C HIS A 346 -5.40 13.48 11.13
N TYR A 347 -4.76 13.82 12.25
CA TYR A 347 -5.27 14.76 13.24
C TYR A 347 -5.59 16.12 12.62
N ALA A 348 -4.64 16.71 11.89
CA ALA A 348 -4.85 18.00 11.27
C ALA A 348 -6.03 18.05 10.28
N ARG A 349 -6.27 16.93 9.57
CA ARG A 349 -7.43 16.79 8.67
C ARG A 349 -8.76 16.68 9.40
N LYS A 350 -8.80 16.04 10.56
CA LYS A 350 -10.04 15.71 11.28
C LYS A 350 -10.40 16.74 12.34
N SER A 351 -9.42 17.42 12.94
CA SER A 351 -9.64 18.43 13.99
C SER A 351 -10.02 19.82 13.46
N GLY A 352 -9.93 20.03 12.15
CA GLY A 352 -10.08 21.38 11.56
C GLY A 352 -8.82 22.24 11.60
N LEU A 353 -7.70 21.72 12.12
CA LEU A 353 -6.42 22.44 12.17
C LEU A 353 -5.97 22.91 10.78
N MET A 354 -6.16 22.08 9.74
CA MET A 354 -5.85 22.46 8.35
C MET A 354 -6.61 23.70 7.86
N GLU A 355 -7.80 23.95 8.35
CA GLU A 355 -8.58 25.14 7.97
C GLU A 355 -8.04 26.41 8.65
N THR A 356 -7.52 26.26 9.86
CA THR A 356 -6.85 27.34 10.61
C THR A 356 -5.52 27.72 9.96
N ILE A 357 -4.75 26.73 9.52
CA ILE A 357 -3.43 26.94 8.88
C ILE A 357 -3.54 27.51 7.46
N LYS A 358 -4.68 27.33 6.77
CA LYS A 358 -4.92 27.88 5.42
C LYS A 358 -5.09 29.41 5.40
N LYS A 359 -5.45 29.97 6.53
CA LYS A 359 -5.63 31.43 6.69
C LYS A 359 -4.31 32.13 7.00
#